data_1beacab2e395f1e519b206ca13c31e48
#
_entry.id   1beacab2e395f1e519b206ca13c31e48
#
_cell.length_a   1.000
_cell.length_b   1.000
_cell.length_c   1.000
_cell.angle_alpha   90.00
_cell.angle_beta   90.00
_cell.angle_gamma   90.00
#
_symmetry.space_group_name_H-M   'P 1'
#
loop_
_entity.id
_entity.type
_entity.pdbx_description
1 polymer ?
#
loop_
_entity_poly.entity_id
_entity_poly.type
_entity_poly.pdbx_seq_one_letter_code
_entity_poly.pdbx_strand_id
1 'polypeptide(L)'
;MRIGIIGTAGRRDDGPKMSVALYAAMRKRLDELLRDTPVSERDLQSGGAAWADHLAVDVFNDKQAASLTLHFPAPFVWPKFVGTEEGRTANYYHEKFSDHLLGSGSLPQSLDDLAFALEKGAKSTVSDGFHARNLLVGQCDWLIAFTFGEGAVPKDGGTGHCWDHS
;
A
#
# COMPACT_ATOMS: atom_id res chain seq x y z
N MET A 1 3.73 -5.81 17.25
CA MET A 1 3.21 -6.77 16.24
C MET A 1 3.37 -6.13 14.86
N ARG A 2 4.09 -6.82 13.95
CA ARG A 2 4.26 -6.37 12.56
C ARG A 2 3.04 -6.79 11.74
N ILE A 3 2.42 -5.81 11.07
CA ILE A 3 1.18 -6.01 10.30
C ILE A 3 1.44 -5.59 8.86
N GLY A 4 1.46 -6.54 7.94
CA GLY A 4 1.56 -6.30 6.51
C GLY A 4 0.20 -5.93 5.91
N ILE A 5 0.15 -4.87 5.09
CA ILE A 5 -1.05 -4.47 4.36
C ILE A 5 -0.72 -4.46 2.89
N ILE A 6 -1.44 -5.28 2.12
CA ILE A 6 -1.23 -5.49 0.69
C ILE A 6 -2.56 -5.60 -0.05
N GLY A 7 -2.49 -5.58 -1.38
CA GLY A 7 -3.65 -5.92 -2.19
C GLY A 7 -3.58 -5.37 -3.61
N THR A 8 -4.76 -5.18 -4.20
CA THR A 8 -4.85 -4.67 -5.55
C THR A 8 -4.37 -3.22 -5.65
N ALA A 9 -3.61 -2.95 -6.69
CA ALA A 9 -3.22 -1.60 -7.10
C ALA A 9 -4.08 -1.06 -8.26
N GLY A 10 -5.21 -1.69 -8.53
CA GLY A 10 -6.10 -1.30 -9.63
C GLY A 10 -5.56 -1.67 -11.02
N ARG A 11 -4.82 -2.78 -11.12
CA ARG A 11 -4.24 -3.24 -12.39
C ARG A 11 -5.27 -4.01 -13.22
N ARG A 12 -5.14 -3.94 -14.56
CA ARG A 12 -5.92 -4.73 -15.51
C ARG A 12 -7.43 -4.62 -15.22
N ASP A 13 -8.09 -5.75 -15.05
CA ASP A 13 -9.55 -5.87 -14.83
C ASP A 13 -10.01 -5.32 -13.46
N ASP A 14 -9.09 -5.07 -12.55
CA ASP A 14 -9.38 -4.43 -11.27
C ASP A 14 -9.61 -2.92 -11.43
N GLY A 15 -8.89 -2.25 -12.33
CA GLY A 15 -8.97 -0.81 -12.54
C GLY A 15 -10.40 -0.27 -12.65
N PRO A 16 -11.26 -0.84 -13.53
CA PRO A 16 -12.65 -0.40 -13.66
C PRO A 16 -13.54 -0.62 -12.43
N LYS A 17 -13.12 -1.49 -11.50
CA LYS A 17 -13.85 -1.78 -10.26
C LYS A 17 -13.47 -0.85 -9.11
N MET A 18 -12.38 -0.09 -9.27
CA MET A 18 -11.88 0.80 -8.23
C MET A 18 -12.78 2.03 -8.11
N SER A 19 -13.05 2.46 -6.88
CA SER A 19 -13.87 3.63 -6.59
C SER A 19 -13.55 4.22 -5.22
N VAL A 20 -13.94 5.47 -5.00
CA VAL A 20 -13.86 6.12 -3.68
C VAL A 20 -14.62 5.32 -2.61
N ALA A 21 -15.83 4.84 -2.96
CA ALA A 21 -16.64 4.05 -2.04
C ALA A 21 -15.97 2.72 -1.66
N LEU A 22 -15.32 2.06 -2.62
CA LEU A 22 -14.55 0.85 -2.34
C LEU A 22 -13.37 1.15 -1.41
N TYR A 23 -12.62 2.21 -1.67
CA TYR A 23 -11.48 2.59 -0.83
C TYR A 23 -11.92 2.89 0.61
N ALA A 24 -13.00 3.63 0.78
CA ALA A 24 -13.59 3.90 2.08
C ALA A 24 -14.05 2.61 2.81
N ALA A 25 -14.63 1.65 2.07
CA ALA A 25 -15.02 0.37 2.62
C ALA A 25 -13.80 -0.48 3.06
N MET A 26 -12.72 -0.47 2.27
CA MET A 26 -11.46 -1.12 2.63
C MET A 26 -10.85 -0.50 3.89
N ARG A 27 -10.82 0.83 3.98
CA ARG A 27 -10.33 1.54 5.17
C ARG A 27 -11.16 1.19 6.41
N LYS A 28 -12.48 1.24 6.30
CA LYS A 28 -13.38 0.84 7.39
C LYS A 28 -13.12 -0.60 7.85
N ARG A 29 -12.94 -1.52 6.89
CA ARG A 29 -12.65 -2.92 7.22
C ARG A 29 -11.30 -3.07 7.91
N LEU A 30 -10.29 -2.33 7.48
CA LEU A 30 -8.98 -2.32 8.13
C LEU A 30 -9.09 -1.81 9.57
N ASP A 31 -9.83 -0.71 9.82
CA ASP A 31 -10.04 -0.17 11.15
C ASP A 31 -10.75 -1.18 12.08
N GLU A 32 -11.71 -1.94 11.54
CA GLU A 32 -12.38 -3.05 12.27
C GLU A 32 -11.40 -4.17 12.64
N LEU A 33 -10.52 -4.58 11.71
CA LEU A 33 -9.52 -5.62 11.94
C LEU A 33 -8.47 -5.19 12.97
N LEU A 34 -8.10 -3.92 12.97
CA LEU A 34 -7.11 -3.38 13.89
C LEU A 34 -7.68 -2.98 15.27
N ARG A 35 -9.00 -3.05 15.45
CA ARG A 35 -9.69 -2.52 16.65
C ARG A 35 -9.09 -3.00 17.96
N ASP A 36 -8.81 -4.30 18.04
CA ASP A 36 -8.35 -4.94 19.28
C ASP A 36 -6.82 -4.88 19.47
N THR A 37 -6.10 -4.29 18.49
CA THR A 37 -4.66 -4.06 18.58
C THR A 37 -4.41 -2.64 19.05
N PRO A 38 -3.74 -2.41 20.18
CA PRO A 38 -3.39 -1.07 20.64
C PRO A 38 -2.56 -0.30 19.60
N VAL A 39 -2.79 0.99 19.46
CA VAL A 39 -2.04 1.84 18.50
C VAL A 39 -0.53 1.74 18.69
N SER A 40 -0.07 1.69 19.95
CA SER A 40 1.35 1.55 20.32
C SER A 40 1.99 0.23 19.88
N GLU A 41 1.21 -0.76 19.50
CA GLU A 41 1.67 -2.09 19.07
C GLU A 41 1.55 -2.30 17.56
N ARG A 42 0.93 -1.36 16.83
CA ARG A 42 0.77 -1.45 15.37
C ARG A 42 2.05 -1.01 14.67
N ASP A 43 2.86 -1.97 14.26
CA ASP A 43 4.03 -1.76 13.40
C ASP A 43 3.64 -2.15 11.96
N LEU A 44 3.25 -1.16 11.15
CA LEU A 44 2.73 -1.40 9.82
C LEU A 44 3.85 -1.59 8.81
N GLN A 45 3.62 -2.51 7.87
CA GLN A 45 4.49 -2.75 6.72
C GLN A 45 3.68 -2.76 5.44
N SER A 46 4.18 -2.09 4.41
CA SER A 46 3.50 -1.97 3.12
C SER A 46 4.50 -1.78 1.99
N GLY A 47 4.08 -2.13 0.79
CA GLY A 47 4.86 -1.84 -0.41
C GLY A 47 4.75 -0.41 -0.91
N GLY A 48 3.93 0.41 -0.27
CA GLY A 48 3.71 1.79 -0.68
C GLY A 48 3.09 1.93 -2.07
N ALA A 49 2.39 0.90 -2.57
CA ALA A 49 1.66 0.99 -3.83
C ALA A 49 0.34 1.75 -3.66
N ALA A 50 -0.25 2.16 -4.77
CA ALA A 50 -1.58 2.76 -4.80
C ALA A 50 -2.65 1.78 -4.28
N TRP A 51 -3.78 2.30 -3.84
CA TRP A 51 -4.95 1.59 -3.35
C TRP A 51 -4.69 0.79 -2.07
N ALA A 52 -4.75 -0.54 -2.09
CA ALA A 52 -4.73 -1.37 -0.90
C ALA A 52 -3.50 -1.13 0.00
N ASP A 53 -2.33 -1.07 -0.58
CA ASP A 53 -1.07 -0.81 0.13
C ASP A 53 -1.08 0.60 0.78
N HIS A 54 -1.76 1.57 0.15
CA HIS A 54 -1.83 2.95 0.62
C HIS A 54 -2.63 3.11 1.93
N LEU A 55 -3.50 2.16 2.25
CA LEU A 55 -4.23 2.14 3.53
C LEU A 55 -3.28 2.17 4.74
N ALA A 56 -2.09 1.54 4.64
CA ALA A 56 -1.09 1.61 5.70
C ALA A 56 -0.56 3.04 5.90
N VAL A 57 -0.40 3.78 4.80
CA VAL A 57 0.04 5.18 4.81
C VAL A 57 -1.01 6.06 5.49
N ASP A 58 -2.28 5.89 5.12
CA ASP A 58 -3.39 6.63 5.74
C ASP A 58 -3.48 6.38 7.25
N VAL A 59 -3.43 5.10 7.66
CA VAL A 59 -3.49 4.74 9.10
C VAL A 59 -2.33 5.39 9.87
N PHE A 60 -1.13 5.39 9.30
CA PHE A 60 0.03 6.02 9.93
C PHE A 60 -0.09 7.56 9.97
N ASN A 61 -0.46 8.18 8.85
CA ASN A 61 -0.64 9.63 8.75
C ASN A 61 -1.73 10.15 9.70
N ASP A 62 -2.78 9.34 9.95
CA ASP A 62 -3.83 9.60 10.93
C ASP A 62 -3.40 9.32 12.40
N LYS A 63 -2.13 8.99 12.63
CA LYS A 63 -1.56 8.65 13.96
C LYS A 63 -2.24 7.43 14.62
N GLN A 64 -2.69 6.49 13.81
CA GLN A 64 -3.34 5.26 14.28
C GLN A 64 -2.40 4.04 14.24
N ALA A 65 -1.10 4.27 14.08
CA ALA A 65 -0.05 3.25 14.19
C ALA A 65 1.18 3.83 14.87
N ALA A 66 1.96 2.98 15.54
CA ALA A 66 3.20 3.35 16.20
C ALA A 66 4.34 3.57 15.21
N SER A 67 4.36 2.79 14.13
CA SER A 67 5.40 2.86 13.10
C SER A 67 4.86 2.40 11.75
N LEU A 68 5.57 2.83 10.69
CA LEU A 68 5.34 2.37 9.32
C LEU A 68 6.70 2.12 8.66
N THR A 69 6.83 0.96 8.00
CA THR A 69 7.93 0.66 7.10
C THR A 69 7.40 0.47 5.68
N LEU A 70 7.92 1.26 4.76
CA LEU A 70 7.57 1.24 3.34
C LEU A 70 8.68 0.52 2.56
N HIS A 71 8.33 -0.59 1.90
CA HIS A 71 9.22 -1.35 1.05
C HIS A 71 8.99 -0.94 -0.41
N PHE A 72 9.82 -0.05 -0.95
CA PHE A 72 9.65 0.49 -2.29
C PHE A 72 10.27 -0.41 -3.37
N PRO A 73 9.67 -0.50 -4.56
CA PRO A 73 10.23 -1.24 -5.69
C PRO A 73 11.29 -0.43 -6.46
N ALA A 74 11.46 0.85 -6.12
CA ALA A 74 12.38 1.79 -6.75
C ALA A 74 12.68 2.95 -5.79
N PRO A 75 13.77 3.72 -5.97
CA PRO A 75 14.04 4.90 -5.17
C PRO A 75 12.91 5.93 -5.28
N PHE A 76 12.48 6.46 -4.14
CA PHE A 76 11.51 7.55 -4.06
C PHE A 76 12.22 8.85 -3.73
N VAL A 77 12.13 9.81 -4.66
CA VAL A 77 12.63 11.17 -4.50
C VAL A 77 11.46 12.11 -4.80
N TRP A 78 10.86 12.67 -3.74
CA TRP A 78 9.67 13.51 -3.91
C TRP A 78 9.81 14.47 -5.11
N PRO A 79 8.80 14.55 -5.96
CA PRO A 79 7.43 14.04 -5.81
C PRO A 79 7.16 12.67 -6.48
N LYS A 80 8.17 11.84 -6.78
CA LYS A 80 7.98 10.62 -7.56
C LYS A 80 9.02 9.54 -7.31
N PHE A 81 8.70 8.30 -7.72
CA PHE A 81 9.69 7.24 -7.87
C PHE A 81 10.58 7.51 -9.09
N VAL A 82 11.88 7.17 -9.00
CA VAL A 82 12.88 7.49 -10.03
C VAL A 82 13.71 6.26 -10.42
N GLY A 83 14.35 6.34 -11.57
CA GLY A 83 15.48 5.48 -11.97
C GLY A 83 15.13 4.18 -12.65
N THR A 84 13.92 3.61 -12.48
CA THR A 84 13.59 2.27 -12.99
C THR A 84 12.24 2.21 -13.70
N GLU A 85 11.96 1.08 -14.37
CA GLU A 85 10.64 0.81 -14.97
C GLU A 85 9.58 0.61 -13.89
N GLU A 86 9.94 -0.05 -12.78
CA GLU A 86 9.07 -0.22 -11.62
C GLU A 86 8.68 1.13 -11.01
N GLY A 87 9.61 2.09 -10.96
CA GLY A 87 9.33 3.45 -10.51
C GLY A 87 8.33 4.17 -11.42
N ARG A 88 8.48 4.04 -12.75
CA ARG A 88 7.50 4.59 -13.71
C ARG A 88 6.13 3.95 -13.55
N THR A 89 6.09 2.64 -13.37
CA THR A 89 4.87 1.87 -13.12
C THR A 89 4.19 2.31 -11.83
N ALA A 90 4.94 2.48 -10.74
CA ALA A 90 4.41 2.95 -9.46
C ALA A 90 3.79 4.36 -9.61
N ASN A 91 4.50 5.31 -10.24
CA ASN A 91 3.99 6.66 -10.48
C ASN A 91 2.68 6.65 -11.27
N TYR A 92 2.59 5.83 -12.33
CA TYR A 92 1.36 5.70 -13.13
C TYR A 92 0.16 5.27 -12.29
N TYR A 93 0.32 4.25 -11.42
CA TYR A 93 -0.79 3.80 -10.58
C TYR A 93 -1.15 4.78 -9.48
N HIS A 94 -0.20 5.51 -8.92
CA HIS A 94 -0.47 6.59 -7.97
C HIS A 94 -1.23 7.75 -8.62
N GLU A 95 -0.90 8.12 -9.86
CA GLU A 95 -1.64 9.11 -10.64
C GLU A 95 -3.08 8.66 -10.85
N LYS A 96 -3.30 7.43 -11.32
CA LYS A 96 -4.63 6.86 -11.51
C LYS A 96 -5.44 6.81 -10.21
N PHE A 97 -4.81 6.44 -9.12
CA PHE A 97 -5.44 6.43 -7.79
C PHE A 97 -5.90 7.82 -7.39
N SER A 98 -5.04 8.82 -7.55
CA SER A 98 -5.40 10.22 -7.24
C SER A 98 -6.52 10.75 -8.15
N ASP A 99 -6.51 10.41 -9.44
CA ASP A 99 -7.59 10.74 -10.36
C ASP A 99 -8.95 10.15 -9.92
N HIS A 100 -8.96 8.93 -9.40
CA HIS A 100 -10.18 8.32 -8.88
C HIS A 100 -10.69 9.00 -7.61
N LEU A 101 -9.78 9.41 -6.72
CA LEU A 101 -10.17 10.05 -5.44
C LEU A 101 -10.57 11.51 -5.60
N LEU A 102 -9.88 12.26 -6.45
CA LEU A 102 -9.94 13.73 -6.50
C LEU A 102 -10.47 14.28 -7.84
N GLY A 103 -10.59 13.44 -8.84
CA GLY A 103 -10.95 13.82 -10.20
C GLY A 103 -9.77 13.81 -11.17
N SER A 104 -10.08 13.58 -12.45
CA SER A 104 -9.06 13.44 -13.51
C SER A 104 -8.19 14.68 -13.65
N GLY A 105 -6.89 14.49 -13.77
CA GLY A 105 -5.90 15.56 -13.87
C GLY A 105 -5.48 16.17 -12.53
N SER A 106 -5.90 15.56 -11.41
CA SER A 106 -5.44 15.95 -10.07
C SER A 106 -3.95 15.62 -9.90
N LEU A 107 -3.26 16.43 -9.11
CA LEU A 107 -1.90 16.09 -8.66
C LEU A 107 -1.94 14.76 -7.89
N PRO A 108 -0.89 13.93 -7.98
CA PRO A 108 -0.88 12.61 -7.35
C PRO A 108 -0.73 12.73 -5.83
N GLN A 109 -1.84 13.07 -5.16
CA GLN A 109 -1.94 13.25 -3.71
C GLN A 109 -1.34 12.08 -2.94
N SER A 110 -1.52 10.86 -3.43
CA SER A 110 -0.98 9.67 -2.78
C SER A 110 0.56 9.62 -2.74
N LEU A 111 1.26 10.29 -3.65
CA LEU A 111 2.72 10.46 -3.59
C LEU A 111 3.11 11.50 -2.53
N ASP A 112 2.31 12.55 -2.36
CA ASP A 112 2.49 13.53 -1.27
C ASP A 112 2.24 12.87 0.10
N ASP A 113 1.27 11.97 0.20
CA ASP A 113 0.99 11.21 1.42
C ASP A 113 2.16 10.28 1.81
N LEU A 114 2.84 9.66 0.83
CA LEU A 114 4.08 8.91 1.06
C LEU A 114 5.19 9.82 1.59
N ALA A 115 5.38 10.97 0.96
CA ALA A 115 6.40 11.95 1.38
C ALA A 115 6.13 12.44 2.80
N PHE A 116 4.87 12.76 3.11
CA PHE A 116 4.44 13.18 4.44
C PHE A 116 4.68 12.08 5.49
N ALA A 117 4.38 10.82 5.18
CA ALA A 117 4.67 9.71 6.08
C ALA A 117 6.17 9.59 6.38
N LEU A 118 7.03 9.71 5.36
CA LEU A 118 8.49 9.69 5.54
C LEU A 118 8.98 10.87 6.40
N GLU A 119 8.45 12.06 6.17
CA GLU A 119 8.73 13.24 6.98
C GLU A 119 8.31 13.06 8.45
N LYS A 120 7.21 12.33 8.70
CA LYS A 120 6.70 11.98 10.04
C LYS A 120 7.43 10.81 10.69
N GLY A 121 8.45 10.26 10.07
CA GLY A 121 9.31 9.24 10.64
C GLY A 121 9.02 7.82 10.19
N ALA A 122 8.18 7.61 9.16
CA ALA A 122 8.10 6.31 8.50
C ALA A 122 9.47 5.93 7.94
N LYS A 123 9.80 4.65 8.01
CA LYS A 123 11.03 4.10 7.43
C LYS A 123 10.78 3.66 5.99
N SER A 124 11.81 3.67 5.17
CA SER A 124 11.74 3.07 3.83
C SER A 124 12.95 2.22 3.52
N THR A 125 12.73 1.19 2.71
CA THR A 125 13.75 0.39 2.05
C THR A 125 13.50 0.41 0.56
N VAL A 126 14.55 0.21 -0.24
CA VAL A 126 14.42 0.06 -1.69
C VAL A 126 14.86 -1.34 -2.07
N SER A 127 14.03 -2.03 -2.83
CA SER A 127 14.29 -3.38 -3.34
C SER A 127 14.48 -3.34 -4.86
N ASP A 128 15.11 -4.39 -5.39
CA ASP A 128 15.24 -4.60 -6.83
C ASP A 128 13.92 -5.16 -7.39
N GLY A 129 12.95 -4.26 -7.60
CA GLY A 129 11.66 -4.56 -8.19
C GLY A 129 10.58 -5.05 -7.23
N PHE A 130 9.43 -5.38 -7.82
CA PHE A 130 8.21 -5.70 -7.07
C PHE A 130 8.29 -7.04 -6.31
N HIS A 131 8.96 -8.05 -6.86
CA HIS A 131 9.04 -9.37 -6.22
C HIS A 131 9.88 -9.34 -4.94
N ALA A 132 11.08 -8.74 -5.01
CA ALA A 132 11.94 -8.59 -3.85
C ALA A 132 11.25 -7.76 -2.74
N ARG A 133 10.55 -6.69 -3.11
CA ARG A 133 9.73 -5.88 -2.21
C ARG A 133 8.64 -6.71 -1.52
N ASN A 134 7.91 -7.55 -2.26
CA ASN A 134 6.82 -8.35 -1.73
C ASN A 134 7.29 -9.35 -0.66
N LEU A 135 8.48 -9.94 -0.83
CA LEU A 135 9.07 -10.80 0.20
C LEU A 135 9.30 -10.08 1.53
N LEU A 136 9.69 -8.81 1.48
CA LEU A 136 9.90 -8.01 2.70
C LEU A 136 8.58 -7.68 3.39
N VAL A 137 7.54 -7.33 2.64
CA VAL A 137 6.21 -7.08 3.21
C VAL A 137 5.62 -8.34 3.84
N GLY A 138 5.86 -9.52 3.23
CA GLY A 138 5.42 -10.82 3.76
C GLY A 138 6.09 -11.22 5.08
N GLN A 139 7.23 -10.61 5.45
CA GLN A 139 7.91 -10.87 6.73
C GLN A 139 7.21 -10.16 7.90
N CYS A 140 5.96 -10.50 8.17
CA CYS A 140 5.12 -9.91 9.20
C CYS A 140 4.45 -10.98 10.07
N ASP A 141 3.90 -10.55 11.23
CA ASP A 141 3.21 -11.45 12.14
C ASP A 141 1.74 -11.66 11.71
N TRP A 142 1.19 -10.69 10.99
CA TRP A 142 -0.17 -10.71 10.45
C TRP A 142 -0.23 -9.99 9.11
N LEU A 143 -0.68 -10.69 8.06
CA LEU A 143 -0.84 -10.15 6.72
C LEU A 143 -2.31 -9.93 6.38
N ILE A 144 -2.68 -8.69 6.05
CA ILE A 144 -4.03 -8.29 5.63
C ILE A 144 -3.99 -7.99 4.14
N ALA A 145 -4.80 -8.71 3.36
CA ALA A 145 -4.86 -8.58 1.90
C ALA A 145 -6.24 -8.13 1.43
N PHE A 146 -6.29 -7.11 0.57
CA PHE A 146 -7.51 -6.66 -0.11
C PHE A 146 -7.45 -7.00 -1.60
N THR A 147 -8.29 -7.94 -2.03
CA THR A 147 -8.33 -8.41 -3.42
C THR A 147 -9.76 -8.57 -3.91
N PHE A 148 -9.96 -8.63 -5.23
CA PHE A 148 -11.23 -8.97 -5.85
C PHE A 148 -11.44 -10.47 -6.04
N GLY A 149 -10.46 -11.30 -5.67
CA GLY A 149 -10.57 -12.75 -5.79
C GLY A 149 -11.62 -13.34 -4.85
N GLU A 150 -12.24 -14.43 -5.27
CA GLU A 150 -13.11 -15.25 -4.42
C GLU A 150 -12.26 -16.19 -3.56
N GLY A 151 -12.66 -16.36 -2.28
CA GLY A 151 -12.00 -17.24 -1.32
C GLY A 151 -11.12 -16.52 -0.32
N ALA A 152 -10.50 -17.31 0.57
CA ALA A 152 -9.74 -16.80 1.70
C ALA A 152 -8.27 -16.49 1.38
N VAL A 153 -7.79 -16.85 0.19
CA VAL A 153 -6.36 -16.75 -0.19
C VAL A 153 -6.25 -16.01 -1.52
N PRO A 154 -5.39 -14.98 -1.61
CA PRO A 154 -5.06 -14.35 -2.89
C PRO A 154 -4.41 -15.35 -3.85
N LYS A 155 -4.87 -15.40 -5.10
CA LYS A 155 -4.43 -16.45 -6.07
C LYS A 155 -3.40 -15.97 -7.06
N ASP A 156 -3.30 -14.67 -7.30
CA ASP A 156 -2.51 -14.14 -8.40
C ASP A 156 -1.77 -12.83 -8.08
N GLY A 157 -0.81 -12.49 -8.97
CA GLY A 157 -0.08 -11.24 -8.98
C GLY A 157 0.83 -11.04 -7.78
N GLY A 158 1.18 -9.79 -7.53
CA GLY A 158 2.07 -9.42 -6.44
C GLY A 158 1.50 -9.75 -5.05
N THR A 159 0.18 -9.69 -4.89
CA THR A 159 -0.51 -10.00 -3.63
C THR A 159 -0.44 -11.50 -3.33
N GLY A 160 -0.70 -12.36 -4.32
CA GLY A 160 -0.53 -13.81 -4.18
C GLY A 160 0.92 -14.18 -3.87
N HIS A 161 1.88 -13.60 -4.59
CA HIS A 161 3.31 -13.82 -4.32
C HIS A 161 3.71 -13.43 -2.89
N CYS A 162 3.22 -12.32 -2.37
CA CYS A 162 3.48 -11.90 -0.99
C CYS A 162 2.86 -12.87 0.01
N TRP A 163 1.62 -13.29 -0.25
CA TRP A 163 0.86 -14.22 0.61
C TRP A 163 1.54 -15.59 0.74
N ASP A 164 2.02 -16.13 -0.37
CA ASP A 164 2.69 -17.44 -0.41
C ASP A 164 4.04 -17.48 0.33
N HIS A 165 4.59 -16.30 0.66
CA HIS A 165 5.89 -16.14 1.33
C HIS A 165 5.78 -15.46 2.71
N SER A 166 4.56 -15.34 3.24
CA SER A 166 4.30 -14.77 4.58
C SER A 166 4.26 -15.83 5.69
#